data_50dd038cc44c78ada175f7a5e03edf11
#
_entry.id   50dd038cc44c78ada175f7a5e03edf11
#
_cell.length_a   1.000
_cell.length_b   1.000
_cell.length_c   1.000
_cell.angle_alpha   90.00
_cell.angle_beta   90.00
_cell.angle_gamma   90.00
#
_symmetry.space_group_name_H-M   'P 1'
#
loop_
_entity.id
_entity.type
_entity.pdbx_description
1 polymer ?
#
loop_
_entity_poly.entity_id
_entity_poly.type
_entity_poly.pdbx_seq_one_letter_code
_entity_poly.pdbx_strand_id
1 'polypeptide(L)'
;MTYNDFLDQSLNRLHDEGRYRTFIDIVREKGNFPHATWHRPDGTNTPVTVWCGNDYLGMGQHPTVLRAMHEALDATGAGSGGTRNISGTTVYHKKLED
;
A
#
# COMPACT_ATOMS: atom_id res chain seq x y z
N MET A 1 -37.54 -4.44 11.38
CA MET A 1 -36.22 -4.04 10.80
C MET A 1 -35.14 -4.82 11.54
N THR A 2 -34.39 -5.63 10.82
CA THR A 2 -33.26 -6.36 11.37
C THR A 2 -32.00 -5.49 11.29
N TYR A 3 -30.94 -5.92 11.99
CA TYR A 3 -29.63 -5.26 11.88
C TYR A 3 -29.07 -5.29 10.45
N ASN A 4 -29.31 -6.39 9.75
CA ASN A 4 -28.91 -6.50 8.33
C ASN A 4 -29.70 -5.53 7.43
N ASP A 5 -31.00 -5.38 7.65
CA ASP A 5 -31.81 -4.41 6.88
C ASP A 5 -31.27 -2.99 7.02
N PHE A 6 -30.84 -2.60 8.23
CA PHE A 6 -30.23 -1.30 8.48
C PHE A 6 -28.90 -1.11 7.73
N LEU A 7 -28.05 -2.15 7.74
CA LEU A 7 -26.78 -2.12 6.99
C LEU A 7 -27.00 -2.03 5.48
N ASP A 8 -27.93 -2.83 4.95
CA ASP A 8 -28.26 -2.85 3.53
C ASP A 8 -28.83 -1.51 3.07
N GLN A 9 -29.71 -0.90 3.84
CA GLN A 9 -30.22 0.45 3.57
C GLN A 9 -29.09 1.49 3.55
N SER A 10 -28.14 1.39 4.47
CA SER A 10 -26.99 2.31 4.54
C SER A 10 -26.07 2.16 3.33
N LEU A 11 -25.81 0.93 2.90
CA LEU A 11 -25.00 0.64 1.71
C LEU A 11 -25.72 1.12 0.44
N ASN A 12 -27.01 0.81 0.29
CA ASN A 12 -27.81 1.26 -0.85
C ASN A 12 -27.81 2.78 -0.98
N ARG A 13 -27.95 3.49 0.14
CA ARG A 13 -27.87 4.96 0.14
C ARG A 13 -26.52 5.46 -0.37
N LEU A 14 -25.42 4.83 0.02
CA LEU A 14 -24.07 5.20 -0.48
C LEU A 14 -23.93 4.96 -1.98
N HIS A 15 -24.53 3.89 -2.50
CA HIS A 15 -24.57 3.62 -3.93
C HIS A 15 -25.40 4.67 -4.68
N ASP A 16 -26.60 4.97 -4.18
CA ASP A 16 -27.53 5.95 -4.80
C ASP A 16 -26.93 7.36 -4.82
N GLU A 17 -26.18 7.72 -3.78
CA GLU A 17 -25.49 9.01 -3.69
C GLU A 17 -24.15 9.04 -4.45
N GLY A 18 -23.72 7.94 -5.07
CA GLY A 18 -22.42 7.84 -5.77
C GLY A 18 -21.20 7.94 -4.85
N ARG A 19 -21.38 7.69 -3.57
CA ARG A 19 -20.31 7.78 -2.55
C ARG A 19 -19.72 6.43 -2.14
N TYR A 20 -20.25 5.34 -2.69
CA TYR A 20 -19.67 4.02 -2.42
C TYR A 20 -18.30 3.92 -3.07
N ARG A 21 -17.27 3.68 -2.25
CA ARG A 21 -15.89 3.60 -2.70
C ARG A 21 -15.50 2.15 -2.97
N THR A 22 -14.98 1.91 -4.16
CA THR A 22 -14.34 0.64 -4.50
C THR A 22 -12.82 0.82 -4.57
N PHE A 23 -12.10 -0.19 -4.12
CA PHE A 23 -10.65 -0.23 -4.28
C PHE A 23 -10.32 -1.00 -5.57
N ILE A 24 -9.29 -0.53 -6.27
CA ILE A 24 -8.79 -1.16 -7.48
C ILE A 24 -7.42 -1.78 -7.20
N ASP A 25 -7.17 -2.94 -7.81
CA ASP A 25 -5.91 -3.65 -7.67
C ASP A 25 -4.94 -3.15 -8.72
N ILE A 26 -3.91 -2.43 -8.29
CA ILE A 26 -2.88 -1.93 -9.19
C ILE A 26 -1.53 -2.56 -8.89
N VAL A 27 -0.78 -2.85 -9.94
CA VAL A 27 0.63 -3.24 -9.87
C VAL A 27 1.48 -2.10 -10.41
N ARG A 28 2.35 -1.57 -9.55
CA ARG A 28 3.34 -0.57 -9.92
C ARG A 28 4.63 -1.29 -10.32
N GLU A 29 5.22 -0.87 -11.42
CA GLU A 29 6.45 -1.44 -11.92
C GLU A 29 7.62 -0.50 -11.60
N LYS A 30 8.66 -1.06 -10.99
CA LYS A 30 9.88 -0.33 -10.72
C LYS A 30 10.47 0.22 -12.03
N GLY A 31 10.78 1.52 -12.02
CA GLY A 31 11.33 2.23 -13.18
C GLY A 31 10.30 2.71 -14.19
N ASN A 32 9.00 2.42 -13.99
CA ASN A 32 7.92 2.87 -14.86
C ASN A 32 6.90 3.78 -14.18
N PHE A 33 7.15 4.14 -12.93
CA PHE A 33 6.27 5.03 -12.18
C PHE A 33 6.25 6.44 -12.81
N PRO A 34 5.09 7.13 -12.95
CA PRO A 34 3.81 6.90 -12.26
C PRO A 34 2.86 5.92 -12.97
N HIS A 35 3.32 5.21 -13.99
CA HIS A 35 2.49 4.22 -14.67
C HIS A 35 2.34 2.94 -13.84
N ALA A 36 1.16 2.34 -13.93
CA ALA A 36 0.81 1.10 -13.25
C ALA A 36 -0.15 0.28 -14.11
N THR A 37 -0.36 -0.95 -13.75
CA THR A 37 -1.35 -1.82 -14.40
C THR A 37 -2.50 -2.09 -13.42
N TRP A 38 -3.72 -1.78 -13.84
CA TRP A 38 -4.93 -2.14 -13.11
C TRP A 38 -5.36 -3.56 -13.50
N HIS A 39 -5.41 -4.44 -12.52
CA HIS A 39 -5.94 -5.79 -12.64
C HIS A 39 -7.42 -5.79 -12.31
N ARG A 40 -8.26 -5.99 -13.31
CA ARG A 40 -9.71 -5.98 -13.14
C ARG A 40 -10.22 -7.34 -12.64
N PRO A 41 -11.37 -7.36 -11.93
CA PRO A 41 -11.98 -8.61 -11.46
C PRO A 41 -12.34 -9.61 -12.57
N ASP A 42 -12.57 -9.13 -13.79
CA ASP A 42 -12.84 -9.96 -14.98
C ASP A 42 -11.59 -10.61 -15.60
N GLY A 43 -10.41 -10.38 -15.00
CA GLY A 43 -9.12 -10.90 -15.47
C GLY A 43 -8.45 -10.04 -16.55
N THR A 44 -9.06 -8.94 -16.97
CA THR A 44 -8.43 -8.00 -17.91
C THR A 44 -7.51 -7.02 -17.20
N ASN A 45 -6.49 -6.54 -17.91
CA ASN A 45 -5.51 -5.59 -17.41
C ASN A 45 -5.60 -4.29 -18.20
N THR A 46 -5.50 -3.16 -17.51
CA THR A 46 -5.55 -1.84 -18.13
C THR A 46 -4.39 -0.98 -17.62
N PRO A 47 -3.61 -0.35 -18.51
CA PRO A 47 -2.60 0.61 -18.08
C PRO A 47 -3.27 1.86 -17.51
N VAL A 48 -2.73 2.36 -16.40
CA VAL A 48 -3.22 3.55 -15.71
C VAL A 48 -2.06 4.44 -15.29
N THR A 49 -2.34 5.72 -15.09
CA THR A 49 -1.38 6.66 -14.51
C THR A 49 -1.83 7.06 -13.12
N VAL A 50 -0.95 6.87 -12.13
CA VAL A 50 -1.24 7.19 -10.72
C VAL A 50 -0.95 8.67 -10.48
N TRP A 51 -2.01 9.47 -10.24
CA TRP A 51 -1.92 10.91 -9.96
C TRP A 51 -1.89 11.23 -8.46
N CYS A 52 -2.36 10.32 -7.62
CA CYS A 52 -2.54 10.51 -6.18
C CYS A 52 -1.53 9.72 -5.33
N GLY A 53 -0.33 9.48 -5.86
CA GLY A 53 0.72 8.78 -5.11
C GLY A 53 1.33 9.66 -4.02
N ASN A 54 1.88 9.04 -2.98
CA ASN A 54 2.56 9.70 -1.87
C ASN A 54 4.09 9.70 -1.99
N ASP A 55 4.64 9.01 -2.97
CA ASP A 55 6.08 8.96 -3.24
C ASP A 55 6.52 10.16 -4.08
N TYR A 56 6.39 11.36 -3.52
CA TYR A 56 6.62 12.63 -4.23
C TYR A 56 8.05 12.79 -4.79
N LEU A 57 9.02 12.21 -4.11
CA LEU A 57 10.43 12.30 -4.51
C LEU A 57 10.91 11.10 -5.30
N GLY A 58 10.06 10.08 -5.50
CA GLY A 58 10.41 8.83 -6.18
C GLY A 58 11.42 7.97 -5.42
N MET A 59 11.58 8.18 -4.11
CA MET A 59 12.56 7.47 -3.29
C MET A 59 12.22 5.98 -3.14
N GLY A 60 10.95 5.60 -3.26
CA GLY A 60 10.53 4.19 -3.25
C GLY A 60 11.10 3.36 -4.41
N GLN A 61 11.68 3.99 -5.42
CA GLN A 61 12.31 3.32 -6.55
C GLN A 61 13.80 3.68 -6.69
N HIS A 62 14.34 4.48 -5.79
CA HIS A 62 15.73 4.92 -5.87
C HIS A 62 16.69 3.75 -5.60
N PRO A 63 17.68 3.52 -6.47
CA PRO A 63 18.58 2.36 -6.36
C PRO A 63 19.27 2.24 -5.00
N THR A 64 19.70 3.34 -4.42
CA THR A 64 20.36 3.34 -3.10
C THR A 64 19.40 2.89 -1.99
N VAL A 65 18.15 3.36 -2.02
CA VAL A 65 17.12 2.95 -1.05
C VAL A 65 16.80 1.47 -1.19
N LEU A 66 16.58 1.01 -2.42
CA LEU A 66 16.28 -0.41 -2.67
C LEU A 66 17.43 -1.33 -2.27
N ARG A 67 18.68 -0.93 -2.53
CA ARG A 67 19.84 -1.71 -2.11
C ARG A 67 19.92 -1.81 -0.59
N ALA A 68 19.76 -0.70 0.14
CA ALA A 68 19.77 -0.71 1.60
C ALA A 68 18.64 -1.59 2.19
N MET A 69 17.46 -1.60 1.56
CA MET A 69 16.36 -2.49 1.95
C MET A 69 16.72 -3.96 1.73
N HIS A 70 17.31 -4.31 0.59
CA HIS A 70 17.78 -5.68 0.33
C HIS A 70 18.85 -6.12 1.34
N GLU A 71 19.83 -5.28 1.61
CA GLU A 71 20.89 -5.56 2.60
C GLU A 71 20.31 -5.79 4.00
N ALA A 72 19.35 -4.96 4.42
CA ALA A 72 18.68 -5.12 5.71
C ALA A 72 17.84 -6.41 5.77
N LEU A 73 17.12 -6.71 4.69
CA LEU A 73 16.30 -7.93 4.60
C LEU A 73 17.16 -9.19 4.68
N ASP A 74 18.26 -9.23 3.94
CA ASP A 74 19.17 -10.38 3.93
C ASP A 74 19.87 -10.56 5.27
N ALA A 75 20.16 -9.47 5.99
CA ALA A 75 20.87 -9.52 7.27
C ALA A 75 19.95 -9.85 8.46
N THR A 76 18.71 -9.39 8.46
CA THR A 76 17.85 -9.43 9.66
C THR A 76 16.45 -10.01 9.41
N GLY A 77 16.11 -10.37 8.18
CA GLY A 77 14.78 -10.85 7.81
C GLY A 77 13.73 -9.74 7.73
N ALA A 78 12.47 -10.13 7.51
CA ALA A 78 11.35 -9.22 7.36
C ALA A 78 10.76 -8.82 8.72
N GLY A 79 10.60 -7.53 8.93
CA GLY A 79 9.97 -6.96 10.12
C GLY A 79 10.85 -6.99 11.37
N SER A 80 10.33 -6.38 12.43
CA SER A 80 11.07 -6.23 13.71
C SER A 80 10.85 -7.40 14.70
N GLY A 81 9.89 -8.29 14.40
CA GLY A 81 9.63 -9.49 15.20
C GLY A 81 9.00 -9.25 16.57
N GLY A 82 8.65 -8.02 16.92
CA GLY A 82 8.04 -7.69 18.21
C GLY A 82 7.67 -6.23 18.32
N THR A 83 6.98 -5.88 19.41
CA THR A 83 6.69 -4.48 19.71
C THR A 83 7.93 -3.76 20.22
N ARG A 84 8.01 -2.45 19.95
CA ARG A 84 9.21 -1.65 20.23
C ARG A 84 9.62 -1.65 21.71
N ASN A 85 8.66 -1.62 22.59
CA ASN A 85 8.92 -1.55 24.05
C ASN A 85 9.17 -2.92 24.71
N ILE A 86 9.17 -4.02 23.96
CA ILE A 86 9.51 -5.36 24.45
C ILE A 86 10.77 -5.88 23.77
N SER A 87 10.69 -6.24 22.47
CA SER A 87 11.80 -6.88 21.74
C SER A 87 11.97 -6.35 20.30
N GLY A 88 11.14 -5.42 19.86
CA GLY A 88 11.09 -4.97 18.47
C GLY A 88 11.87 -3.68 18.16
N THR A 89 12.59 -3.10 19.13
CA THR A 89 13.48 -1.96 18.85
C THR A 89 14.78 -2.49 18.25
N THR A 90 14.98 -2.20 16.96
CA THR A 90 16.16 -2.62 16.20
C THR A 90 17.16 -1.48 16.03
N VAL A 91 18.37 -1.82 15.56
CA VAL A 91 19.39 -0.83 15.21
C VAL A 91 18.92 0.15 14.12
N TYR A 92 18.00 -0.27 13.24
CA TYR A 92 17.45 0.58 12.18
C TYR A 92 16.52 1.67 12.73
N HIS A 93 15.75 1.34 13.77
CA HIS A 93 14.95 2.34 14.49
C HIS A 93 15.85 3.43 15.08
N LYS A 94 16.91 3.01 15.75
CA LYS A 94 17.86 3.94 16.38
C LYS A 94 18.60 4.81 15.38
N LYS A 95 19.06 4.22 14.25
CA LYS A 95 19.71 4.97 13.17
C LYS A 95 18.79 6.00 12.52
N LEU A 96 17.48 5.77 12.52
CA LEU A 96 16.51 6.73 11.98
C LEU A 96 16.22 7.85 12.97
N GLU A 97 16.24 7.54 14.27
CA GLU A 97 15.92 8.49 15.35
C GLU A 97 17.07 9.46 15.66
N ASP A 98 18.33 9.07 15.43
CA ASP A 98 19.54 9.86 15.63
C ASP A 98 19.77 10.86 14.47
#